data_ae2a6fc4c179acac3d7834d16ce07b6c
#
_entry.id   ae2a6fc4c179acac3d7834d16ce07b6c
#
_cell.length_a   1.000
_cell.length_b   1.000
_cell.length_c   1.000
_cell.angle_alpha   90.00
_cell.angle_beta   90.00
_cell.angle_gamma   90.00
#
_symmetry.space_group_name_H-M   'P 1'
#
loop_
_entity.id
_entity.type
_entity.pdbx_description
1 polymer ?
#
loop_
_entity_poly.entity_id
_entity_poly.type
_entity_poly.pdbx_seq_one_letter_code
_entity_poly.pdbx_strand_id
1 'polypeptide(L)'
;MIMHWEVKAMKRTLVWLLVATLLLTALPAAAEEAATSDVYRTLYSGEITTLNYLVTTTTNDFAISANVIDTLVEYDRLGEVQPSLAESWSTSDDGLVWTFNLRKDATWVDHNGEYYANVTAHDFVAAAKYILNAQNASSSASILYDVIAGAEEYYDGTATPAEGEEPAPVMEWETVGVKAVDDYTLQYTLKNPVPYFLSMTTYVAFMPVNETFLNEMGANFGVATGNDTILYCGAYILSEFAPQEKRVLTKNESNWDADNVFIERIEQTYNKEASTISPELYRRGEIDSASIDSTLAADWLADPETADLIRPVRQSGFYSYFYAFNFDPHFDEQYEPENWKIAVNNENFRKSIFHALDKISAALPYEPDYPETILFDTITPPAFVSLHGEDYTDMGALGEVTAAAQFDEAKALEYKELAIAELTEAGATFPVKIYMPYNPSVTGWDEECQVVEQQMEGLLGTDYIDIIIEAGPTTGFLDAVRRNGNFAIHKCNWGPDYADPNTYTDPFYDGTYNQPQMALYYNNEEGVSEYYALVDAARAITDDLQARYEAFAEAEAFLIEHAFVIPFGFGSGGYDANRLNPFESQYAPFGLSGERYKGQKVYEVPMNTDDYFEAMDAWEAERAALAAQEE
;
A
#
# COMPACT_ATOMS: atom_id res chain seq x y z
N MET A 1 0.12 18.45 73.40
CA MET A 1 0.66 18.70 72.04
C MET A 1 1.72 17.69 71.56
N ILE A 2 2.42 17.05 72.48
CA ILE A 2 3.46 16.01 72.11
C ILE A 2 2.87 14.68 71.73
N MET A 3 1.74 14.24 72.30
CA MET A 3 1.10 12.94 72.05
C MET A 3 0.43 12.86 70.65
N HIS A 4 0.17 13.97 69.97
CA HIS A 4 -0.46 13.99 68.65
C HIS A 4 0.55 13.89 67.51
N TRP A 5 1.82 14.11 67.76
CA TRP A 5 2.91 14.06 66.79
C TRP A 5 3.45 12.63 66.64
N GLU A 6 3.52 11.86 67.73
CA GLU A 6 3.99 10.48 67.73
C GLU A 6 3.02 9.53 66.98
N VAL A 7 1.69 9.74 67.09
CA VAL A 7 0.68 8.95 66.37
C VAL A 7 0.70 9.21 64.86
N LYS A 8 1.04 10.43 64.43
CA LYS A 8 1.20 10.75 62.98
C LYS A 8 2.49 10.18 62.38
N ALA A 9 3.57 10.13 63.18
CA ALA A 9 4.84 9.55 62.74
C ALA A 9 4.72 8.00 62.65
N MET A 10 4.07 7.37 63.61
CA MET A 10 3.85 5.93 63.62
C MET A 10 2.90 5.45 62.50
N LYS A 11 1.87 6.24 62.14
CA LYS A 11 1.00 5.95 61.00
C LYS A 11 1.73 6.11 59.67
N ARG A 12 2.62 7.09 59.53
CA ARG A 12 3.45 7.24 58.33
C ARG A 12 4.45 6.09 58.16
N THR A 13 5.09 5.66 59.22
CA THR A 13 6.04 4.53 59.20
C THR A 13 5.34 3.21 58.88
N LEU A 14 4.11 2.99 59.40
CA LEU A 14 3.31 1.80 59.09
C LEU A 14 2.85 1.80 57.61
N VAL A 15 2.49 2.94 57.04
CA VAL A 15 2.10 3.08 55.64
C VAL A 15 3.29 2.82 54.72
N TRP A 16 4.47 3.33 55.05
CA TRP A 16 5.69 3.05 54.26
C TRP A 16 6.18 1.60 54.41
N LEU A 17 5.98 0.94 55.53
CA LEU A 17 6.25 -0.48 55.70
C LEU A 17 5.24 -1.36 54.93
N LEU A 18 3.96 -0.99 54.86
CA LEU A 18 2.95 -1.66 54.03
C LEU A 18 3.19 -1.48 52.54
N VAL A 19 3.59 -0.30 52.10
CA VAL A 19 3.95 -0.04 50.69
C VAL A 19 5.25 -0.76 50.31
N ALA A 20 6.24 -0.81 51.22
CA ALA A 20 7.48 -1.55 51.00
C ALA A 20 7.27 -3.06 50.97
N THR A 21 6.29 -3.62 51.74
CA THR A 21 5.95 -5.04 51.72
C THR A 21 5.11 -5.42 50.52
N LEU A 22 4.30 -4.52 49.97
CA LEU A 22 3.58 -4.69 48.72
C LEU A 22 4.51 -4.61 47.48
N LEU A 23 5.58 -3.78 47.56
CA LEU A 23 6.60 -3.71 46.51
C LEU A 23 7.59 -4.90 46.51
N LEU A 24 7.70 -5.63 47.61
CA LEU A 24 8.57 -6.83 47.71
C LEU A 24 7.85 -8.16 47.37
N THR A 25 6.53 -8.16 47.18
CA THR A 25 5.76 -9.34 46.77
C THR A 25 5.32 -9.30 45.30
N ALA A 26 5.58 -8.23 44.57
CA ALA A 26 5.53 -8.22 43.12
C ALA A 26 6.89 -8.73 42.59
N LEU A 27 7.22 -9.99 42.79
CA LEU A 27 7.97 -10.70 41.75
C LEU A 27 7.09 -10.62 40.51
N PRO A 28 7.60 -10.07 39.36
CA PRO A 28 6.88 -10.31 38.13
C PRO A 28 6.73 -11.83 38.05
N ALA A 29 5.50 -12.35 38.08
CA ALA A 29 5.25 -13.65 37.50
C ALA A 29 5.93 -13.55 36.14
N ALA A 30 6.96 -14.36 35.89
CA ALA A 30 7.46 -14.51 34.54
C ALA A 30 6.21 -14.88 33.76
N ALA A 31 5.75 -13.98 32.90
CA ALA A 31 4.67 -14.28 31.98
C ALA A 31 5.15 -15.54 31.26
N GLU A 32 4.43 -16.62 31.41
CA GLU A 32 4.73 -17.85 30.69
C GLU A 32 4.72 -17.47 29.22
N GLU A 33 5.88 -17.59 28.57
CA GLU A 33 6.02 -17.18 27.18
C GLU A 33 5.01 -18.00 26.38
N ALA A 34 4.13 -17.32 25.63
CA ALA A 34 3.06 -17.98 24.91
C ALA A 34 3.64 -19.01 23.92
N ALA A 35 3.07 -20.20 23.87
CA ALA A 35 3.55 -21.25 22.98
C ALA A 35 3.41 -20.83 21.51
N THR A 36 4.47 -21.01 20.73
CA THR A 36 4.58 -20.64 19.33
C THR A 36 4.92 -21.82 18.44
N SER A 37 4.56 -21.73 17.17
CA SER A 37 4.92 -22.69 16.11
C SER A 37 6.03 -22.09 15.22
N ASP A 38 6.90 -22.95 14.74
CA ASP A 38 7.96 -22.56 13.79
C ASP A 38 7.45 -22.51 12.33
N VAL A 39 6.20 -22.89 12.08
CA VAL A 39 5.60 -22.96 10.73
C VAL A 39 4.33 -22.14 10.69
N TYR A 40 4.22 -21.31 9.64
CA TYR A 40 3.01 -20.57 9.28
C TYR A 40 2.44 -21.09 7.97
N ARG A 41 1.17 -21.49 7.95
CA ARG A 41 0.49 -22.08 6.81
C ARG A 41 -0.67 -21.22 6.37
N THR A 42 -0.75 -20.90 5.08
CA THR A 42 -1.83 -20.08 4.53
C THR A 42 -2.19 -20.50 3.11
N LEU A 43 -3.28 -19.94 2.59
CA LEU A 43 -3.71 -20.11 1.20
C LEU A 43 -3.49 -18.83 0.40
N TYR A 44 -3.40 -18.98 -0.93
CA TYR A 44 -3.47 -17.87 -1.86
C TYR A 44 -4.27 -18.28 -3.12
N SER A 45 -4.93 -17.30 -3.76
CA SER A 45 -5.73 -17.50 -4.99
C SER A 45 -5.18 -16.76 -6.20
N GLY A 46 -4.48 -15.65 -5.99
CA GLY A 46 -3.80 -14.89 -7.04
C GLY A 46 -2.33 -15.27 -7.15
N GLU A 47 -1.86 -15.66 -8.35
CA GLU A 47 -0.45 -15.98 -8.56
C GLU A 47 0.39 -14.71 -8.75
N ILE A 48 1.69 -14.78 -8.41
CA ILE A 48 2.65 -13.74 -8.75
C ILE A 48 2.85 -13.67 -10.26
N THR A 49 3.12 -12.50 -10.77
CA THR A 49 3.35 -12.27 -12.19
C THR A 49 4.82 -12.37 -12.54
N THR A 50 5.69 -11.99 -11.62
CA THR A 50 7.14 -12.01 -11.79
C THR A 50 7.86 -12.11 -10.45
N LEU A 51 9.06 -12.65 -10.44
CA LEU A 51 10.04 -12.51 -9.37
C LEU A 51 11.04 -11.38 -9.65
N ASN A 52 10.95 -10.72 -10.82
CA ASN A 52 11.76 -9.54 -11.13
C ASN A 52 11.21 -8.31 -10.39
N TYR A 53 11.63 -8.17 -9.14
CA TYR A 53 11.22 -7.06 -8.26
C TYR A 53 11.68 -5.68 -8.73
N LEU A 54 12.59 -5.60 -9.73
CA LEU A 54 13.05 -4.34 -10.30
C LEU A 54 12.08 -3.74 -11.32
N VAL A 55 11.01 -4.46 -11.71
CA VAL A 55 10.07 -4.00 -12.76
C VAL A 55 8.61 -3.96 -12.31
N THR A 56 8.28 -4.60 -11.19
CA THR A 56 6.89 -4.74 -10.73
C THR A 56 6.49 -3.69 -9.71
N THR A 57 5.18 -3.38 -9.69
CA THR A 57 4.51 -2.58 -8.66
C THR A 57 3.23 -3.27 -8.16
N THR A 58 3.16 -4.61 -8.27
CA THR A 58 1.98 -5.37 -7.82
C THR A 58 2.18 -5.94 -6.42
N THR A 59 1.17 -5.80 -5.57
CA THR A 59 1.20 -6.28 -4.17
C THR A 59 1.47 -7.78 -4.07
N ASN A 60 0.92 -8.61 -4.96
CA ASN A 60 1.19 -10.05 -4.96
C ASN A 60 2.67 -10.38 -5.15
N ASP A 61 3.39 -9.61 -5.99
CA ASP A 61 4.83 -9.78 -6.20
C ASP A 61 5.63 -9.27 -5.00
N PHE A 62 5.13 -8.20 -4.33
CA PHE A 62 5.74 -7.63 -3.12
C PHE A 62 5.72 -8.59 -1.94
N ALA A 63 4.67 -9.41 -1.78
CA ALA A 63 4.58 -10.42 -0.72
C ALA A 63 5.77 -11.41 -0.73
N ILE A 64 6.43 -11.59 -1.87
CA ILE A 64 7.67 -12.37 -1.97
C ILE A 64 8.89 -11.47 -1.79
N SER A 65 9.02 -10.42 -2.63
CA SER A 65 10.24 -9.58 -2.68
C SER A 65 10.56 -8.92 -1.34
N ALA A 66 9.54 -8.44 -0.59
CA ALA A 66 9.71 -7.85 0.75
C ALA A 66 10.36 -8.79 1.77
N ASN A 67 10.20 -10.10 1.60
CA ASN A 67 10.72 -11.11 2.52
C ASN A 67 12.06 -11.69 2.10
N VAL A 68 12.38 -11.62 0.80
CA VAL A 68 13.59 -12.28 0.26
C VAL A 68 14.70 -11.30 -0.09
N ILE A 69 14.41 -10.00 -0.13
CA ILE A 69 15.38 -8.93 -0.38
C ILE A 69 15.27 -7.88 0.74
N ASP A 70 16.38 -7.58 1.41
CA ASP A 70 16.43 -6.50 2.39
C ASP A 70 16.65 -5.14 1.69
N THR A 71 16.22 -4.07 2.36
CA THR A 71 16.34 -2.67 1.93
C THR A 71 17.45 -1.94 2.68
N LEU A 72 17.75 -0.68 2.33
CA LEU A 72 18.79 0.12 3.02
C LEU A 72 18.48 0.31 4.50
N VAL A 73 17.24 0.65 4.80
CA VAL A 73 16.69 0.78 6.15
C VAL A 73 15.38 0.00 6.25
N GLU A 74 14.91 -0.27 7.45
CA GLU A 74 13.62 -0.89 7.70
C GLU A 74 12.90 -0.16 8.83
N TYR A 75 11.66 -0.54 9.13
CA TYR A 75 10.91 0.00 10.27
C TYR A 75 10.74 -1.07 11.34
N ASP A 76 10.73 -0.64 12.60
CA ASP A 76 10.31 -1.52 13.68
C ASP A 76 8.78 -1.57 13.82
N ARG A 77 8.29 -2.28 14.83
CA ARG A 77 6.85 -2.43 15.08
C ARG A 77 6.14 -1.13 15.52
N LEU A 78 6.91 -0.12 15.93
CA LEU A 78 6.37 1.19 16.36
C LEU A 78 6.46 2.26 15.26
N GLY A 79 7.09 1.94 14.14
CA GLY A 79 7.24 2.87 13.02
C GLY A 79 8.54 3.68 13.06
N GLU A 80 9.50 3.28 13.91
CA GLU A 80 10.81 3.91 13.96
C GLU A 80 11.77 3.31 12.92
N VAL A 81 12.50 4.19 12.21
CA VAL A 81 13.49 3.76 11.22
C VAL A 81 14.65 3.04 11.88
N GLN A 82 14.95 1.85 11.41
CA GLN A 82 16.04 1.01 11.90
C GLN A 82 17.08 0.76 10.80
N PRO A 83 18.36 0.56 11.17
CA PRO A 83 19.38 0.05 10.25
C PRO A 83 18.99 -1.32 9.67
N SER A 84 19.21 -1.48 8.34
CA SER A 84 19.09 -2.78 7.66
C SER A 84 20.36 -3.05 6.87
N LEU A 85 20.39 -3.03 5.53
CA LEU A 85 21.64 -3.15 4.76
C LEU A 85 22.58 -1.96 4.98
N ALA A 86 22.07 -0.79 5.34
CA ALA A 86 22.85 0.33 5.81
C ALA A 86 22.93 0.34 7.36
N GLU A 87 24.15 0.37 7.93
CA GLU A 87 24.36 0.54 9.38
C GLU A 87 24.18 1.99 9.83
N SER A 88 24.39 2.93 8.93
CA SER A 88 24.22 4.37 9.19
C SER A 88 24.07 5.15 7.89
N TRP A 89 23.52 6.35 8.01
CA TRP A 89 23.36 7.30 6.89
C TRP A 89 23.55 8.73 7.35
N SER A 90 23.78 9.61 6.38
CA SER A 90 23.87 11.06 6.60
C SER A 90 23.45 11.80 5.34
N THR A 91 22.99 13.04 5.50
CA THR A 91 22.70 13.95 4.39
C THR A 91 23.59 15.18 4.46
N SER A 92 23.88 15.81 3.30
CA SER A 92 24.58 17.09 3.22
C SER A 92 23.71 18.25 3.77
N ASP A 93 24.34 19.37 4.11
CA ASP A 93 23.67 20.54 4.69
C ASP A 93 22.56 21.13 3.76
N ASP A 94 22.65 20.90 2.47
CA ASP A 94 21.67 21.32 1.47
C ASP A 94 20.61 20.24 1.16
N GLY A 95 20.65 19.11 1.88
CA GLY A 95 19.69 18.02 1.71
C GLY A 95 19.79 17.23 0.39
N LEU A 96 20.79 17.53 -0.47
CA LEU A 96 20.89 16.96 -1.80
C LEU A 96 21.68 15.65 -1.87
N VAL A 97 22.64 15.44 -0.98
CA VAL A 97 23.52 14.26 -1.03
C VAL A 97 23.29 13.38 0.17
N TRP A 98 22.78 12.18 -0.07
CA TRP A 98 22.60 11.15 0.93
C TRP A 98 23.71 10.11 0.82
N THR A 99 24.33 9.79 1.95
CA THR A 99 25.42 8.79 2.02
C THR A 99 25.02 7.69 2.99
N PHE A 100 25.01 6.44 2.52
CA PHE A 100 24.71 5.24 3.28
C PHE A 100 25.97 4.41 3.47
N ASN A 101 26.29 4.05 4.72
CA ASN A 101 27.38 3.13 5.05
C ASN A 101 26.78 1.73 5.21
N LEU A 102 27.13 0.84 4.30
CA LEU A 102 26.58 -0.51 4.26
C LEU A 102 27.30 -1.44 5.24
N ARG A 103 26.57 -2.41 5.75
CA ARG A 103 27.12 -3.50 6.55
C ARG A 103 27.99 -4.43 5.70
N LYS A 104 28.91 -5.13 6.35
CA LYS A 104 29.86 -6.00 5.66
C LYS A 104 29.55 -7.48 5.81
N ASP A 105 28.55 -7.80 6.61
CA ASP A 105 28.09 -9.15 6.93
C ASP A 105 26.81 -9.56 6.18
N ALA A 106 26.25 -8.67 5.35
CA ALA A 106 25.15 -9.02 4.45
C ALA A 106 25.66 -9.80 3.23
N THR A 107 24.97 -10.89 2.90
CA THR A 107 25.38 -11.80 1.84
C THR A 107 24.23 -12.13 0.89
N TRP A 108 24.56 -12.31 -0.38
CA TRP A 108 23.72 -12.98 -1.34
C TRP A 108 23.88 -14.50 -1.19
N VAL A 109 22.75 -15.19 -1.16
CA VAL A 109 22.68 -16.66 -1.21
C VAL A 109 21.80 -17.11 -2.38
N ASP A 110 21.99 -18.34 -2.84
CA ASP A 110 21.13 -18.96 -3.84
C ASP A 110 19.86 -19.56 -3.21
N HIS A 111 19.00 -20.17 -4.02
CA HIS A 111 17.76 -20.81 -3.58
C HIS A 111 17.94 -22.01 -2.64
N ASN A 112 19.16 -22.52 -2.47
CA ASN A 112 19.51 -23.55 -1.48
C ASN A 112 20.13 -22.96 -0.20
N GLY A 113 20.30 -21.64 -0.12
CA GLY A 113 20.98 -20.97 0.98
C GLY A 113 22.51 -21.01 0.89
N GLU A 114 23.06 -21.40 -0.26
CA GLU A 114 24.51 -21.42 -0.45
C GLU A 114 25.03 -20.02 -0.74
N TYR A 115 26.15 -19.63 -0.10
CA TYR A 115 26.79 -18.34 -0.28
C TYR A 115 27.16 -18.10 -1.74
N TYR A 116 26.76 -16.93 -2.27
CA TYR A 116 27.11 -16.49 -3.62
C TYR A 116 28.11 -15.33 -3.61
N ALA A 117 27.79 -14.22 -2.92
CA ALA A 117 28.63 -13.02 -2.84
C ALA A 117 28.26 -12.19 -1.60
N ASN A 118 29.07 -11.18 -1.25
CA ASN A 118 28.65 -10.15 -0.31
C ASN A 118 27.75 -9.12 -1.01
N VAL A 119 26.83 -8.53 -0.25
CA VAL A 119 26.05 -7.36 -0.71
C VAL A 119 26.96 -6.13 -0.65
N THR A 120 26.98 -5.35 -1.72
CA THR A 120 27.84 -4.17 -1.86
C THR A 120 27.08 -2.96 -2.41
N ALA A 121 27.67 -1.77 -2.34
CA ALA A 121 27.11 -0.55 -2.93
C ALA A 121 26.94 -0.65 -4.47
N HIS A 122 27.74 -1.50 -5.13
CA HIS A 122 27.63 -1.75 -6.56
C HIS A 122 26.31 -2.45 -6.93
N ASP A 123 25.72 -3.25 -6.03
CA ASP A 123 24.46 -3.94 -6.26
C ASP A 123 23.29 -2.96 -6.33
N PHE A 124 23.31 -1.88 -5.56
CA PHE A 124 22.33 -0.78 -5.64
C PHE A 124 22.50 0.04 -6.93
N VAL A 125 23.73 0.29 -7.34
CA VAL A 125 24.02 0.95 -8.62
C VAL A 125 23.51 0.10 -9.79
N ALA A 126 23.72 -1.21 -9.75
CA ALA A 126 23.25 -2.15 -10.77
C ALA A 126 21.71 -2.17 -10.85
N ALA A 127 21.03 -2.18 -9.70
CA ALA A 127 19.56 -2.13 -9.63
C ALA A 127 19.02 -0.82 -10.23
N ALA A 128 19.53 0.33 -9.80
CA ALA A 128 19.10 1.62 -10.32
C ALA A 128 19.34 1.73 -11.84
N LYS A 129 20.48 1.24 -12.34
CA LYS A 129 20.79 1.22 -13.77
C LYS A 129 19.84 0.32 -14.57
N TYR A 130 19.42 -0.81 -13.98
CA TYR A 130 18.45 -1.69 -14.61
C TYR A 130 17.05 -1.04 -14.67
N ILE A 131 16.59 -0.48 -13.55
CA ILE A 131 15.29 0.18 -13.44
C ILE A 131 15.19 1.38 -14.39
N LEU A 132 16.25 2.22 -14.42
CA LEU A 132 16.32 3.44 -15.24
C LEU A 132 16.60 3.16 -16.72
N ASN A 133 16.80 1.92 -17.14
CA ASN A 133 16.83 1.59 -18.56
C ASN A 133 15.39 1.36 -19.07
N ALA A 134 14.84 2.31 -19.81
CA ALA A 134 13.48 2.28 -20.33
C ALA A 134 13.14 1.01 -21.14
N GLN A 135 14.14 0.32 -21.72
CA GLN A 135 13.96 -0.95 -22.43
C GLN A 135 13.54 -2.10 -21.50
N ASN A 136 13.76 -1.97 -20.18
CA ASN A 136 13.35 -2.97 -19.19
C ASN A 136 11.90 -2.77 -18.73
N ALA A 137 11.25 -1.66 -19.15
CA ALA A 137 9.86 -1.34 -18.86
C ALA A 137 9.50 -1.47 -17.35
N SER A 138 10.36 -0.93 -16.48
CA SER A 138 10.11 -0.93 -15.04
C SER A 138 8.95 0.01 -14.71
N SER A 139 7.93 -0.51 -14.05
CA SER A 139 6.78 0.27 -13.55
C SER A 139 7.15 1.18 -12.36
N SER A 140 8.33 0.98 -11.74
CA SER A 140 8.82 1.79 -10.62
C SER A 140 9.91 2.80 -11.02
N ALA A 141 10.20 2.96 -12.32
CA ALA A 141 11.29 3.84 -12.80
C ALA A 141 11.09 5.31 -12.39
N SER A 142 9.87 5.81 -12.41
CA SER A 142 9.52 7.18 -12.04
C SER A 142 9.90 7.51 -10.60
N ILE A 143 9.76 6.56 -9.67
CA ILE A 143 10.18 6.74 -8.27
C ILE A 143 11.66 7.13 -8.15
N LEU A 144 12.50 6.66 -9.07
CA LEU A 144 13.91 7.04 -9.12
C LEU A 144 14.13 8.30 -9.95
N TYR A 145 13.58 8.38 -11.16
CA TYR A 145 13.90 9.50 -12.04
C TYR A 145 13.25 10.82 -11.60
N ASP A 146 12.19 10.81 -10.80
CA ASP A 146 11.59 12.03 -10.27
C ASP A 146 12.45 12.71 -9.22
N VAL A 147 13.27 11.97 -8.48
CA VAL A 147 14.03 12.50 -7.35
C VAL A 147 15.55 12.50 -7.57
N ILE A 148 16.11 11.58 -8.36
CA ILE A 148 17.55 11.42 -8.53
C ILE A 148 18.08 12.30 -9.67
N ALA A 149 19.14 13.05 -9.43
CA ALA A 149 19.78 13.91 -10.42
C ALA A 149 20.27 13.11 -11.64
N GLY A 150 19.95 13.58 -12.87
CA GLY A 150 20.36 12.97 -14.14
C GLY A 150 19.65 11.65 -14.47
N ALA A 151 18.74 11.18 -13.64
CA ALA A 151 18.08 9.88 -13.82
C ALA A 151 17.03 9.92 -14.94
N GLU A 152 16.26 11.01 -15.04
CA GLU A 152 15.27 11.21 -16.09
C GLU A 152 15.91 11.30 -17.47
N GLU A 153 16.96 12.10 -17.61
CA GLU A 153 17.70 12.22 -18.87
C GLU A 153 18.35 10.89 -19.29
N TYR A 154 18.78 10.08 -18.32
CA TYR A 154 19.29 8.73 -18.59
C TYR A 154 18.16 7.81 -19.06
N TYR A 155 17.00 7.83 -18.39
CA TYR A 155 15.82 7.04 -18.77
C TYR A 155 15.37 7.38 -20.20
N ASP A 156 15.18 8.65 -20.51
CA ASP A 156 14.79 9.14 -21.84
C ASP A 156 15.81 8.76 -22.92
N GLY A 157 17.11 8.86 -22.60
CA GLY A 157 18.19 8.46 -23.50
C GLY A 157 18.22 6.97 -23.83
N THR A 158 17.57 6.12 -23.01
CA THR A 158 17.41 4.67 -23.25
C THR A 158 16.07 4.30 -23.87
N ALA A 159 15.10 5.22 -23.88
CA ALA A 159 13.76 4.98 -24.43
C ALA A 159 13.77 4.80 -25.95
N THR A 160 12.82 4.03 -26.46
CA THR A 160 12.56 3.97 -27.90
C THR A 160 11.73 5.18 -28.28
N PRO A 161 12.21 6.07 -29.19
CA PRO A 161 11.45 7.24 -29.58
C PRO A 161 10.13 6.86 -30.26
N ALA A 162 9.09 7.66 -30.06
CA ALA A 162 7.84 7.49 -30.78
C ALA A 162 8.02 7.72 -32.28
N GLU A 163 7.08 7.19 -33.10
CA GLU A 163 7.16 7.30 -34.55
C GLU A 163 7.14 8.79 -34.99
N GLY A 164 8.26 9.24 -35.54
CA GLY A 164 8.45 10.61 -36.02
C GLY A 164 9.14 11.55 -35.05
N GLU A 165 9.53 11.07 -33.88
CA GLU A 165 10.35 11.80 -32.92
C GLU A 165 11.85 11.50 -33.07
N GLU A 166 12.68 12.50 -32.75
CA GLU A 166 14.13 12.31 -32.69
C GLU A 166 14.49 11.67 -31.34
N PRO A 167 15.42 10.67 -31.32
CA PRO A 167 15.83 10.05 -30.08
C PRO A 167 16.45 11.07 -29.11
N ALA A 168 16.14 10.94 -27.80
CA ALA A 168 16.81 11.72 -26.78
C ALA A 168 18.34 11.44 -26.77
N PRO A 169 19.17 12.39 -26.32
CA PRO A 169 20.60 12.15 -26.20
C PRO A 169 20.90 11.00 -25.24
N VAL A 170 21.77 10.07 -25.65
CA VAL A 170 22.25 9.01 -24.77
C VAL A 170 23.13 9.64 -23.69
N MET A 171 22.74 9.46 -22.42
CA MET A 171 23.48 9.94 -21.25
C MET A 171 24.41 8.86 -20.71
N GLU A 172 25.60 9.29 -20.25
CA GLU A 172 26.53 8.39 -19.57
C GLU A 172 26.08 8.18 -18.12
N TRP A 173 26.19 6.94 -17.62
CA TRP A 173 25.78 6.59 -16.25
C TRP A 173 26.39 7.48 -15.16
N GLU A 174 27.64 7.92 -15.37
CA GLU A 174 28.38 8.78 -14.45
C GLU A 174 27.70 10.14 -14.17
N THR A 175 26.70 10.52 -14.98
CA THR A 175 25.89 11.74 -14.78
C THR A 175 24.70 11.49 -13.86
N VAL A 176 24.35 10.23 -13.62
CA VAL A 176 23.25 9.83 -12.73
C VAL A 176 23.71 9.89 -11.28
N GLY A 177 22.86 10.44 -10.42
CA GLY A 177 23.13 10.65 -9.00
C GLY A 177 23.12 9.38 -8.14
N VAL A 178 23.47 8.20 -8.67
CA VAL A 178 23.62 6.95 -7.89
C VAL A 178 25.04 6.43 -8.03
N LYS A 179 25.76 6.33 -6.92
CA LYS A 179 27.19 6.03 -6.96
C LYS A 179 27.64 5.12 -5.82
N ALA A 180 28.39 4.06 -6.14
CA ALA A 180 29.24 3.37 -5.19
C ALA A 180 30.56 4.17 -5.05
N VAL A 181 30.77 4.76 -3.88
CA VAL A 181 32.02 5.49 -3.55
C VAL A 181 33.16 4.48 -3.32
N ASP A 182 32.83 3.40 -2.64
CA ASP A 182 33.58 2.16 -2.48
C ASP A 182 32.59 0.98 -2.30
N ASP A 183 33.08 -0.22 -2.00
CA ASP A 183 32.25 -1.42 -1.89
C ASP A 183 31.13 -1.30 -0.83
N TYR A 184 31.31 -0.45 0.19
CA TYR A 184 30.39 -0.33 1.32
C TYR A 184 29.90 1.10 1.60
N THR A 185 30.14 2.01 0.66
CA THR A 185 29.67 3.40 0.74
C THR A 185 28.86 3.73 -0.51
N LEU A 186 27.53 3.82 -0.34
CA LEU A 186 26.57 4.18 -1.38
C LEU A 186 26.19 5.65 -1.23
N GLN A 187 26.09 6.37 -2.34
CA GLN A 187 25.70 7.76 -2.36
C GLN A 187 24.61 8.02 -3.38
N TYR A 188 23.57 8.74 -2.96
CA TYR A 188 22.53 9.31 -3.83
C TYR A 188 22.68 10.82 -3.89
N THR A 189 22.57 11.39 -5.08
CA THR A 189 22.48 12.84 -5.30
C THR A 189 21.10 13.15 -5.88
N LEU A 190 20.32 13.99 -5.22
CA LEU A 190 18.96 14.31 -5.56
C LEU A 190 18.89 15.55 -6.47
N LYS A 191 17.82 15.69 -7.25
CA LYS A 191 17.49 16.90 -8.04
C LYS A 191 17.21 18.10 -7.12
N ASN A 192 16.43 17.86 -6.08
CA ASN A 192 16.01 18.82 -5.06
C ASN A 192 16.06 18.14 -3.67
N PRO A 193 16.07 18.88 -2.58
CA PRO A 193 15.90 18.29 -1.26
C PRO A 193 14.55 17.56 -1.17
N VAL A 194 14.59 16.30 -0.73
CA VAL A 194 13.39 15.46 -0.55
C VAL A 194 13.32 15.07 0.92
N PRO A 195 12.43 15.67 1.72
CA PRO A 195 12.35 15.43 3.17
C PRO A 195 12.06 13.97 3.53
N TYR A 196 11.31 13.28 2.68
CA TYR A 196 10.90 11.89 2.84
C TYR A 196 11.82 10.87 2.11
N PHE A 197 12.98 11.28 1.59
CA PHE A 197 13.86 10.39 0.82
C PHE A 197 14.25 9.12 1.57
N LEU A 198 14.47 9.21 2.89
CA LEU A 198 14.81 8.03 3.70
C LEU A 198 13.68 6.98 3.67
N SER A 199 12.42 7.40 3.74
CA SER A 199 11.28 6.49 3.63
C SER A 199 11.19 5.82 2.26
N MET A 200 11.53 6.52 1.19
CA MET A 200 11.57 5.94 -0.16
C MET A 200 12.57 4.77 -0.25
N THR A 201 13.67 4.80 0.52
CA THR A 201 14.70 3.75 0.47
C THR A 201 14.25 2.39 1.05
N THR A 202 13.03 2.30 1.59
CA THR A 202 12.38 1.05 2.00
C THR A 202 11.54 0.41 0.89
N TYR A 203 11.38 1.09 -0.25
CA TYR A 203 10.56 0.63 -1.37
C TYR A 203 11.37 -0.21 -2.37
N VAL A 204 10.66 -0.99 -3.17
CA VAL A 204 11.24 -1.97 -4.12
C VAL A 204 12.23 -1.34 -5.11
N ALA A 205 12.01 -0.10 -5.54
CA ALA A 205 12.90 0.62 -6.46
C ALA A 205 14.30 0.88 -5.90
N PHE A 206 14.50 0.77 -4.59
CA PHE A 206 15.78 0.93 -3.91
C PHE A 206 16.38 -0.39 -3.41
N MET A 207 15.81 -1.54 -3.77
CA MET A 207 16.39 -2.85 -3.47
C MET A 207 17.65 -3.11 -4.31
N PRO A 208 18.65 -3.81 -3.77
CA PRO A 208 19.86 -4.16 -4.52
C PRO A 208 19.64 -5.35 -5.45
N VAL A 209 20.51 -5.50 -6.46
CA VAL A 209 20.62 -6.71 -7.29
C VAL A 209 22.07 -7.04 -7.57
N ASN A 210 22.45 -8.32 -7.49
CA ASN A 210 23.79 -8.72 -7.85
C ASN A 210 24.00 -8.64 -9.37
N GLU A 211 24.89 -7.73 -9.82
CA GLU A 211 25.10 -7.44 -11.24
C GLU A 211 25.59 -8.68 -12.02
N THR A 212 26.46 -9.49 -11.42
CA THR A 212 26.97 -10.69 -12.07
C THR A 212 25.85 -11.68 -12.35
N PHE A 213 25.03 -11.97 -11.34
CA PHE A 213 23.89 -12.88 -11.48
C PHE A 213 22.84 -12.33 -12.46
N LEU A 214 22.52 -11.05 -12.37
CA LEU A 214 21.58 -10.38 -13.29
C LEU A 214 22.04 -10.55 -14.75
N ASN A 215 23.32 -10.34 -15.02
CA ASN A 215 23.88 -10.49 -16.36
C ASN A 215 23.94 -11.95 -16.81
N GLU A 216 24.21 -12.90 -15.92
CA GLU A 216 24.22 -14.35 -16.20
C GLU A 216 22.81 -14.84 -16.56
N MET A 217 21.80 -14.38 -15.83
CA MET A 217 20.40 -14.75 -16.06
C MET A 217 19.81 -14.06 -17.31
N GLY A 218 20.22 -12.81 -17.58
CA GLY A 218 19.70 -12.04 -18.71
C GLY A 218 18.17 -11.99 -18.72
N ALA A 219 17.54 -12.42 -19.81
CA ALA A 219 16.08 -12.45 -19.95
C ALA A 219 15.37 -13.45 -19.02
N ASN A 220 16.10 -14.33 -18.34
CA ASN A 220 15.52 -15.27 -17.37
C ASN A 220 15.51 -14.70 -15.93
N PHE A 221 16.09 -13.54 -15.70
CA PHE A 221 16.09 -12.93 -14.37
C PHE A 221 14.64 -12.68 -13.90
N GLY A 222 14.31 -13.24 -12.75
CA GLY A 222 13.01 -13.06 -12.10
C GLY A 222 11.81 -13.68 -12.84
N VAL A 223 12.03 -14.57 -13.82
CA VAL A 223 10.92 -15.31 -14.45
C VAL A 223 10.27 -16.22 -13.42
N ALA A 224 8.96 -16.07 -13.20
CA ALA A 224 8.19 -16.78 -12.17
C ALA A 224 7.85 -18.24 -12.57
N THR A 225 8.85 -19.03 -12.95
CA THR A 225 8.73 -20.46 -13.28
C THR A 225 9.53 -21.37 -12.35
N GLY A 226 10.37 -20.79 -11.51
CA GLY A 226 11.22 -21.48 -10.54
C GLY A 226 11.78 -20.49 -9.51
N ASN A 227 12.44 -20.99 -8.50
CA ASN A 227 13.02 -20.21 -7.42
C ASN A 227 14.53 -19.93 -7.60
N ASP A 228 15.12 -20.36 -8.71
CA ASP A 228 16.52 -20.20 -9.07
C ASP A 228 16.78 -19.00 -10.01
N THR A 229 15.77 -18.17 -10.23
CA THR A 229 15.82 -17.02 -11.16
C THR A 229 16.20 -15.70 -10.50
N ILE A 230 16.33 -15.67 -9.17
CA ILE A 230 16.82 -14.56 -8.35
C ILE A 230 17.81 -15.07 -7.30
N LEU A 231 18.58 -14.16 -6.70
CA LEU A 231 19.33 -14.38 -5.47
C LEU A 231 18.58 -13.77 -4.28
N TYR A 232 18.99 -14.13 -3.09
CA TYR A 232 18.33 -13.83 -1.83
C TYR A 232 19.30 -13.14 -0.87
N CYS A 233 18.90 -12.03 -0.24
CA CYS A 233 19.63 -11.37 0.84
C CYS A 233 18.77 -10.96 2.02
N GLY A 234 17.44 -11.20 1.94
CA GLY A 234 16.46 -10.90 2.98
C GLY A 234 16.35 -11.99 4.06
N ALA A 235 15.36 -11.82 4.92
CA ALA A 235 15.10 -12.72 6.05
C ALA A 235 14.74 -14.16 5.63
N TYR A 236 14.24 -14.33 4.40
CA TYR A 236 13.78 -15.62 3.86
C TYR A 236 14.36 -15.92 2.48
N ILE A 237 14.31 -17.20 2.14
CA ILE A 237 14.61 -17.77 0.83
C ILE A 237 13.32 -18.40 0.29
N LEU A 238 12.96 -18.14 -0.96
CA LEU A 238 11.91 -18.88 -1.65
C LEU A 238 12.47 -20.28 -1.98
N SER A 239 12.35 -21.21 -1.05
CA SER A 239 12.96 -22.55 -1.15
C SER A 239 12.21 -23.52 -2.03
N GLU A 240 10.91 -23.28 -2.25
CA GLU A 240 10.06 -24.06 -3.15
C GLU A 240 9.10 -23.11 -3.87
N PHE A 241 9.01 -23.24 -5.19
CA PHE A 241 8.03 -22.54 -6.00
C PHE A 241 7.50 -23.42 -7.12
N ALA A 242 6.23 -23.77 -7.02
CA ALA A 242 5.48 -24.49 -8.04
C ALA A 242 4.23 -23.65 -8.39
N PRO A 243 4.21 -22.95 -9.51
CA PRO A 243 3.11 -22.05 -9.88
C PRO A 243 1.74 -22.73 -9.83
N GLN A 244 0.75 -22.09 -9.21
CA GLN A 244 -0.60 -22.60 -8.98
C GLN A 244 -0.66 -23.93 -8.20
N GLU A 245 0.35 -24.20 -7.39
CA GLU A 245 0.38 -25.34 -6.48
C GLU A 245 0.84 -24.88 -5.09
N LYS A 246 2.08 -24.39 -5.00
CA LYS A 246 2.70 -24.09 -3.71
C LYS A 246 3.87 -23.13 -3.83
N ARG A 247 4.06 -22.30 -2.82
CA ARG A 247 5.28 -21.53 -2.58
C ARG A 247 5.67 -21.63 -1.11
N VAL A 248 6.97 -21.74 -0.84
CA VAL A 248 7.52 -21.89 0.50
C VAL A 248 8.67 -20.93 0.71
N LEU A 249 8.55 -20.12 1.74
CA LEU A 249 9.64 -19.31 2.26
C LEU A 249 10.25 -20.04 3.44
N THR A 250 11.58 -20.19 3.46
CA THR A 250 12.34 -20.71 4.61
C THR A 250 13.28 -19.66 5.13
N LYS A 251 13.47 -19.62 6.43
CA LYS A 251 14.40 -18.73 7.09
C LYS A 251 15.77 -18.76 6.40
N ASN A 252 16.33 -17.61 6.15
CA ASN A 252 17.70 -17.45 5.65
C ASN A 252 18.66 -17.39 6.84
N GLU A 253 19.29 -18.51 7.14
CA GLU A 253 20.28 -18.61 8.24
C GLU A 253 21.51 -17.74 8.03
N SER A 254 21.74 -17.27 6.79
CA SER A 254 22.84 -16.36 6.45
C SER A 254 22.42 -14.88 6.49
N ASN A 255 21.16 -14.58 6.83
CA ASN A 255 20.73 -13.21 7.01
C ASN A 255 21.43 -12.58 8.22
N TRP A 256 21.84 -11.34 8.09
CA TRP A 256 22.55 -10.59 9.14
C TRP A 256 21.74 -10.45 10.44
N ASP A 257 20.41 -10.58 10.38
CA ASP A 257 19.48 -10.44 11.50
C ASP A 257 18.63 -11.70 11.72
N ALA A 258 19.20 -12.87 11.41
CA ALA A 258 18.53 -14.16 11.53
C ALA A 258 17.99 -14.44 12.93
N ASP A 259 18.58 -13.86 13.98
CA ASP A 259 18.10 -14.02 15.37
C ASP A 259 16.72 -13.40 15.61
N ASN A 260 16.28 -12.45 14.77
CA ASN A 260 14.97 -11.81 14.79
C ASN A 260 13.98 -12.42 13.79
N VAL A 261 14.31 -13.54 13.18
CA VAL A 261 13.42 -14.32 12.32
C VAL A 261 12.92 -15.53 13.09
N PHE A 262 11.67 -15.48 13.58
CA PHE A 262 11.12 -16.50 14.48
C PHE A 262 10.33 -17.60 13.76
N ILE A 263 9.82 -17.32 12.56
CA ILE A 263 9.11 -18.30 11.74
C ILE A 263 10.13 -18.99 10.84
N GLU A 264 10.38 -20.27 11.06
CA GLU A 264 11.36 -21.05 10.29
C GLU A 264 10.86 -21.34 8.86
N ARG A 265 9.53 -21.46 8.70
CA ARG A 265 8.93 -21.89 7.43
C ARG A 265 7.54 -21.30 7.24
N ILE A 266 7.32 -20.69 6.06
CA ILE A 266 6.03 -20.16 5.63
C ILE A 266 5.58 -20.99 4.42
N GLU A 267 4.46 -21.68 4.55
CA GLU A 267 3.89 -22.53 3.52
C GLU A 267 2.61 -21.89 2.97
N GLN A 268 2.62 -21.55 1.69
CA GLN A 268 1.48 -20.97 1.01
C GLN A 268 1.00 -21.94 -0.07
N THR A 269 -0.24 -22.41 0.05
CA THR A 269 -0.84 -23.36 -0.90
C THR A 269 -1.84 -22.66 -1.80
N TYR A 270 -1.74 -22.89 -3.09
CA TYR A 270 -2.67 -22.32 -4.05
C TYR A 270 -4.05 -22.97 -3.97
N ASN A 271 -5.08 -22.14 -3.93
CA ASN A 271 -6.45 -22.57 -4.13
C ASN A 271 -7.27 -21.40 -4.69
N LYS A 272 -7.89 -21.57 -5.85
CA LYS A 272 -8.70 -20.52 -6.47
C LYS A 272 -9.92 -20.10 -5.62
N GLU A 273 -10.33 -20.92 -4.66
CA GLU A 273 -11.43 -20.67 -3.72
C GLU A 273 -10.89 -20.41 -2.30
N ALA A 274 -9.68 -19.87 -2.18
CA ALA A 274 -8.98 -19.68 -0.91
C ALA A 274 -9.83 -18.93 0.12
N SER A 275 -10.46 -17.82 -0.24
CA SER A 275 -11.32 -17.03 0.65
C SER A 275 -12.50 -17.83 1.20
N THR A 276 -13.14 -18.64 0.35
CA THR A 276 -14.32 -19.43 0.73
C THR A 276 -13.99 -20.62 1.64
N ILE A 277 -12.84 -21.28 1.41
CA ILE A 277 -12.52 -22.51 2.14
C ILE A 277 -11.64 -22.29 3.38
N SER A 278 -10.91 -21.17 3.44
CA SER A 278 -9.95 -20.88 4.51
C SER A 278 -10.58 -20.89 5.92
N PRO A 279 -11.80 -20.37 6.19
CA PRO A 279 -12.38 -20.43 7.52
C PRO A 279 -12.53 -21.86 8.08
N GLU A 280 -13.00 -22.79 7.24
CA GLU A 280 -13.16 -24.19 7.66
C GLU A 280 -11.81 -24.90 7.87
N LEU A 281 -10.80 -24.62 7.01
CA LEU A 281 -9.46 -25.17 7.16
C LEU A 281 -8.76 -24.63 8.41
N TYR A 282 -8.94 -23.34 8.72
CA TYR A 282 -8.44 -22.72 9.94
C TYR A 282 -9.06 -23.38 11.18
N ARG A 283 -10.38 -23.52 11.22
CA ARG A 283 -11.10 -24.17 12.33
C ARG A 283 -10.64 -25.60 12.57
N ARG A 284 -10.20 -26.32 11.51
CA ARG A 284 -9.63 -27.67 11.62
C ARG A 284 -8.13 -27.68 11.96
N GLY A 285 -7.49 -26.51 12.06
CA GLY A 285 -6.06 -26.37 12.33
C GLY A 285 -5.15 -26.78 11.16
N GLU A 286 -5.66 -26.80 9.94
CA GLU A 286 -4.88 -27.15 8.73
C GLU A 286 -4.09 -25.96 8.21
N ILE A 287 -4.57 -24.73 8.44
CA ILE A 287 -3.91 -23.46 8.14
C ILE A 287 -3.96 -22.52 9.33
N ASP A 288 -3.18 -21.44 9.29
CA ASP A 288 -2.94 -20.52 10.41
C ASP A 288 -3.52 -19.13 10.17
N SER A 289 -4.19 -18.90 9.02
CA SER A 289 -4.84 -17.63 8.69
C SER A 289 -6.04 -17.84 7.76
N ALA A 290 -7.13 -17.09 8.01
CA ALA A 290 -8.32 -17.06 7.17
C ALA A 290 -9.00 -15.69 7.24
N SER A 291 -9.47 -15.18 6.09
CA SER A 291 -10.38 -14.03 6.04
C SER A 291 -11.79 -14.50 6.40
N ILE A 292 -12.49 -13.72 7.20
CA ILE A 292 -13.84 -14.04 7.67
C ILE A 292 -14.79 -12.99 7.08
N ASP A 293 -15.70 -13.42 6.20
CA ASP A 293 -16.72 -12.52 5.65
C ASP A 293 -17.73 -12.08 6.74
N SER A 294 -18.47 -11.03 6.45
CA SER A 294 -19.39 -10.40 7.41
C SER A 294 -20.48 -11.34 7.94
N THR A 295 -21.00 -12.22 7.08
CA THR A 295 -22.04 -13.19 7.48
C THR A 295 -21.47 -14.23 8.42
N LEU A 296 -20.30 -14.76 8.08
CA LEU A 296 -19.61 -15.76 8.90
C LEU A 296 -19.08 -15.17 10.21
N ALA A 297 -18.65 -13.90 10.20
CA ALA A 297 -18.19 -13.19 11.41
C ALA A 297 -19.31 -13.09 12.44
N ALA A 298 -20.53 -12.74 12.03
CA ALA A 298 -21.69 -12.70 12.93
C ALA A 298 -21.99 -14.05 13.56
N ASP A 299 -21.91 -15.14 12.78
CA ASP A 299 -22.11 -16.50 13.27
C ASP A 299 -21.00 -16.92 14.22
N TRP A 300 -19.72 -16.63 13.89
CA TRP A 300 -18.58 -17.02 14.72
C TRP A 300 -18.52 -16.24 16.04
N LEU A 301 -18.85 -14.95 16.05
CA LEU A 301 -18.92 -14.15 17.27
C LEU A 301 -20.06 -14.60 18.20
N ALA A 302 -21.14 -15.17 17.65
CA ALA A 302 -22.27 -15.69 18.43
C ALA A 302 -22.00 -17.10 19.00
N ASP A 303 -21.04 -17.85 18.45
CA ASP A 303 -20.69 -19.21 18.88
C ASP A 303 -19.49 -19.21 19.83
N PRO A 304 -19.64 -19.65 21.10
CA PRO A 304 -18.52 -19.72 22.05
C PRO A 304 -17.34 -20.60 21.62
N GLU A 305 -17.50 -21.50 20.64
CA GLU A 305 -16.41 -22.33 20.12
C GLU A 305 -15.52 -21.59 19.11
N THR A 306 -16.03 -20.52 18.50
CA THR A 306 -15.35 -19.77 17.44
C THR A 306 -15.10 -18.30 17.76
N ALA A 307 -15.82 -17.70 18.71
CA ALA A 307 -15.70 -16.29 19.06
C ALA A 307 -14.27 -15.88 19.43
N ASP A 308 -13.54 -16.76 20.16
CA ASP A 308 -12.16 -16.52 20.56
C ASP A 308 -11.12 -16.78 19.43
N LEU A 309 -11.57 -17.17 18.23
CA LEU A 309 -10.68 -17.47 17.10
C LEU A 309 -10.50 -16.28 16.15
N ILE A 310 -11.33 -15.25 16.26
CA ILE A 310 -11.36 -14.11 15.33
C ILE A 310 -11.16 -12.79 16.05
N ARG A 311 -10.65 -11.84 15.31
CA ARG A 311 -10.40 -10.46 15.73
C ARG A 311 -10.61 -9.48 14.59
N PRO A 312 -10.79 -8.16 14.86
CA PRO A 312 -10.83 -7.15 13.81
C PRO A 312 -9.56 -7.15 12.97
N VAL A 313 -9.70 -6.86 11.68
CA VAL A 313 -8.57 -6.64 10.78
C VAL A 313 -7.89 -5.31 11.12
N ARG A 314 -6.57 -5.34 11.35
CA ARG A 314 -5.80 -4.11 11.58
C ARG A 314 -5.61 -3.35 10.28
N GLN A 315 -6.02 -2.09 10.27
CA GLN A 315 -5.71 -1.16 9.18
C GLN A 315 -4.26 -0.67 9.35
N SER A 316 -3.34 -1.16 8.55
CA SER A 316 -1.91 -0.84 8.69
C SER A 316 -1.26 -0.31 7.42
N GLY A 317 -1.86 -0.49 6.26
CA GLY A 317 -1.25 -0.19 4.98
C GLY A 317 -1.67 1.14 4.36
N PHE A 318 -2.59 1.87 4.96
CA PHE A 318 -3.13 3.15 4.43
C PHE A 318 -3.51 3.07 2.94
N TYR A 319 -3.97 1.91 2.49
CA TYR A 319 -4.52 1.78 1.14
C TYR A 319 -5.78 2.63 1.02
N SER A 320 -5.76 3.50 0.03
CA SER A 320 -6.92 4.30 -0.36
C SER A 320 -7.66 3.60 -1.50
N TYR A 321 -8.94 3.39 -1.33
CA TYR A 321 -9.82 2.91 -2.37
C TYR A 321 -10.72 4.04 -2.86
N PHE A 322 -10.93 4.07 -4.17
CA PHE A 322 -11.75 5.08 -4.84
C PHE A 322 -12.31 4.52 -6.14
N TYR A 323 -13.44 5.04 -6.59
CA TYR A 323 -13.96 4.74 -7.91
C TYR A 323 -13.34 5.69 -8.92
N ALA A 324 -12.67 5.13 -9.92
CA ALA A 324 -12.04 5.84 -11.00
C ALA A 324 -12.92 5.80 -12.25
N PHE A 325 -13.04 6.93 -12.93
CA PHE A 325 -13.65 7.04 -14.25
C PHE A 325 -12.60 6.81 -15.33
N ASN A 326 -12.93 6.02 -16.35
CA ASN A 326 -12.03 5.77 -17.47
C ASN A 326 -12.28 6.75 -18.62
N PHE A 327 -11.33 7.61 -18.91
CA PHE A 327 -11.40 8.60 -19.98
C PHE A 327 -10.87 8.09 -21.33
N ASP A 328 -10.21 6.93 -21.36
CA ASP A 328 -9.75 6.25 -22.56
C ASP A 328 -10.18 4.78 -22.57
N PRO A 329 -11.49 4.49 -22.80
CA PRO A 329 -12.05 3.17 -22.69
C PRO A 329 -11.57 2.25 -23.82
N HIS A 330 -11.13 1.01 -23.44
CA HIS A 330 -10.72 -0.04 -24.36
C HIS A 330 -11.52 -1.34 -24.16
N PHE A 331 -12.73 -1.26 -23.63
CA PHE A 331 -13.61 -2.40 -23.45
C PHE A 331 -14.41 -2.75 -24.72
N ASP A 332 -15.06 -3.92 -24.73
CA ASP A 332 -15.77 -4.47 -25.87
C ASP A 332 -16.86 -3.52 -26.41
N GLU A 333 -17.02 -3.46 -27.74
CA GLU A 333 -17.99 -2.64 -28.46
C GLU A 333 -19.44 -2.86 -28.02
N GLN A 334 -19.79 -4.05 -27.49
CA GLN A 334 -21.13 -4.32 -26.93
C GLN A 334 -21.49 -3.42 -25.76
N TYR A 335 -20.49 -2.88 -25.05
CA TYR A 335 -20.64 -1.96 -23.93
C TYR A 335 -20.51 -0.49 -24.33
N GLU A 336 -20.42 -0.18 -25.63
CA GLU A 336 -20.48 1.14 -26.22
C GLU A 336 -19.40 2.12 -25.72
N PRO A 337 -18.09 1.80 -25.84
CA PRO A 337 -16.98 2.64 -25.34
C PRO A 337 -16.99 4.06 -25.88
N GLU A 338 -17.39 4.27 -27.14
CA GLU A 338 -17.48 5.61 -27.73
C GLU A 338 -18.61 6.45 -27.10
N ASN A 339 -19.75 5.86 -26.75
CA ASN A 339 -20.81 6.55 -26.04
C ASN A 339 -20.41 6.89 -24.60
N TRP A 340 -19.70 5.95 -23.93
CA TRP A 340 -19.11 6.20 -22.63
C TRP A 340 -18.11 7.37 -22.67
N LYS A 341 -17.25 7.43 -23.70
CA LYS A 341 -16.26 8.51 -23.86
C LYS A 341 -16.89 9.89 -23.99
N ILE A 342 -18.04 9.99 -24.66
CA ILE A 342 -18.82 11.22 -24.69
C ILE A 342 -19.34 11.56 -23.29
N ALA A 343 -19.91 10.58 -22.59
CA ALA A 343 -20.54 10.80 -21.29
C ALA A 343 -19.52 11.17 -20.19
N VAL A 344 -18.42 10.44 -20.11
CA VAL A 344 -17.41 10.65 -19.05
C VAL A 344 -16.70 12.00 -19.15
N ASN A 345 -16.62 12.60 -20.34
CA ASN A 345 -16.06 13.94 -20.54
C ASN A 345 -17.01 15.06 -20.07
N ASN A 346 -18.28 14.75 -19.80
CA ASN A 346 -19.23 15.72 -19.25
C ASN A 346 -19.13 15.77 -17.72
N GLU A 347 -18.80 16.92 -17.16
CA GLU A 347 -18.64 17.11 -15.72
C GLU A 347 -19.94 16.88 -14.96
N ASN A 348 -21.09 17.36 -15.48
CA ASN A 348 -22.40 17.16 -14.85
C ASN A 348 -22.78 15.66 -14.82
N PHE A 349 -22.38 14.88 -15.83
CA PHE A 349 -22.54 13.42 -15.81
C PHE A 349 -21.73 12.80 -14.68
N ARG A 350 -20.43 13.12 -14.55
CA ARG A 350 -19.61 12.60 -13.47
C ARG A 350 -20.15 13.02 -12.10
N LYS A 351 -20.54 14.29 -11.93
CA LYS A 351 -21.14 14.81 -10.70
C LYS A 351 -22.48 14.12 -10.34
N SER A 352 -23.29 13.75 -11.34
CA SER A 352 -24.50 12.98 -11.08
C SER A 352 -24.20 11.61 -10.48
N ILE A 353 -23.17 10.92 -10.98
CA ILE A 353 -22.69 9.62 -10.47
C ILE A 353 -22.05 9.80 -9.08
N PHE A 354 -21.18 10.82 -8.91
CA PHE A 354 -20.49 11.13 -7.67
C PHE A 354 -21.46 11.31 -6.50
N HIS A 355 -22.50 12.12 -6.68
CA HIS A 355 -23.48 12.37 -5.63
C HIS A 355 -24.53 11.26 -5.47
N ALA A 356 -24.57 10.29 -6.38
CA ALA A 356 -25.49 9.15 -6.30
C ALA A 356 -24.90 7.96 -5.51
N LEU A 357 -23.59 7.95 -5.20
CA LEU A 357 -22.96 6.85 -4.48
C LEU A 357 -23.16 7.00 -2.97
N ASP A 358 -24.05 6.19 -2.38
CA ASP A 358 -24.14 5.99 -0.93
C ASP A 358 -23.05 4.99 -0.50
N LYS A 359 -21.91 5.53 -0.03
CA LYS A 359 -20.75 4.74 0.40
C LYS A 359 -21.05 3.87 1.61
N ILE A 360 -21.94 4.31 2.51
CA ILE A 360 -22.33 3.54 3.69
C ILE A 360 -22.95 2.20 3.26
N SER A 361 -23.91 2.24 2.36
CA SER A 361 -24.53 1.01 1.84
C SER A 361 -23.54 0.14 1.06
N ALA A 362 -22.63 0.75 0.29
CA ALA A 362 -21.61 0.03 -0.49
C ALA A 362 -20.52 -0.62 0.39
N ALA A 363 -20.30 -0.13 1.61
CA ALA A 363 -19.32 -0.68 2.55
C ALA A 363 -19.86 -1.85 3.40
N LEU A 364 -21.18 -2.04 3.48
CA LEU A 364 -21.80 -3.10 4.29
C LEU A 364 -21.28 -4.52 4.01
N PRO A 365 -20.90 -4.92 2.78
CA PRO A 365 -20.30 -6.23 2.55
C PRO A 365 -18.96 -6.45 3.28
N TYR A 366 -18.25 -5.37 3.63
CA TYR A 366 -16.94 -5.41 4.30
C TYR A 366 -17.06 -5.17 5.81
N GLU A 367 -17.87 -4.19 6.20
CA GLU A 367 -18.07 -3.79 7.59
C GLU A 367 -19.58 -3.57 7.85
N PRO A 368 -20.32 -4.62 8.28
CA PRO A 368 -21.77 -4.55 8.40
C PRO A 368 -22.24 -3.76 9.63
N ASP A 369 -21.43 -3.68 10.70
CA ASP A 369 -21.83 -3.11 11.97
C ASP A 369 -21.51 -1.61 12.07
N TYR A 370 -20.35 -1.21 11.52
CA TYR A 370 -19.83 0.16 11.62
C TYR A 370 -19.17 0.60 10.29
N PRO A 371 -19.91 0.60 9.16
CA PRO A 371 -19.33 0.85 7.83
C PRO A 371 -18.64 2.21 7.70
N GLU A 372 -19.04 3.22 8.51
CA GLU A 372 -18.39 4.53 8.56
C GLU A 372 -16.93 4.48 9.01
N THR A 373 -16.52 3.43 9.73
CA THR A 373 -15.15 3.31 10.24
C THR A 373 -14.10 3.01 9.17
N ILE A 374 -14.55 2.51 8.02
CA ILE A 374 -13.67 2.20 6.88
C ILE A 374 -13.79 3.23 5.75
N LEU A 375 -14.63 4.25 5.90
CA LEU A 375 -14.90 5.25 4.87
C LEU A 375 -14.21 6.58 5.17
N PHE A 376 -13.82 7.27 4.12
CA PHE A 376 -13.37 8.66 4.17
C PHE A 376 -13.66 9.38 2.85
N ASP A 377 -13.53 10.70 2.83
CA ASP A 377 -13.97 11.58 1.76
C ASP A 377 -12.82 12.18 0.94
N THR A 378 -11.60 11.65 1.11
CA THR A 378 -10.36 12.06 0.45
C THR A 378 -9.74 10.92 -0.33
N ILE A 379 -8.73 11.20 -1.16
CA ILE A 379 -7.88 10.17 -1.77
C ILE A 379 -6.79 9.76 -0.78
N THR A 380 -6.15 10.73 -0.15
CA THR A 380 -5.21 10.50 0.96
C THR A 380 -5.99 10.09 2.20
N PRO A 381 -5.71 8.93 2.82
CA PRO A 381 -6.41 8.52 4.05
C PRO A 381 -6.13 9.46 5.23
N PRO A 382 -7.11 9.68 6.12
CA PRO A 382 -6.88 10.36 7.39
C PRO A 382 -5.76 9.71 8.21
N ALA A 383 -5.02 10.50 8.95
CA ALA A 383 -3.87 10.10 9.77
C ALA A 383 -2.66 9.53 9.00
N PHE A 384 -2.62 9.68 7.69
CA PHE A 384 -1.46 9.30 6.89
C PHE A 384 -0.26 10.20 7.17
N VAL A 385 -0.43 11.52 7.07
CA VAL A 385 0.54 12.53 7.47
C VAL A 385 -0.15 13.67 8.21
N SER A 386 0.54 14.23 9.19
CA SER A 386 0.09 15.38 9.95
C SER A 386 1.24 16.35 10.17
N LEU A 387 0.92 17.63 10.39
CA LEU A 387 1.91 18.64 10.69
C LEU A 387 1.39 19.53 11.82
N HIS A 388 2.20 19.72 12.87
CA HIS A 388 1.83 20.50 14.06
C HIS A 388 0.50 20.08 14.70
N GLY A 389 0.14 18.79 14.59
CA GLY A 389 -1.08 18.23 15.15
C GLY A 389 -2.34 18.45 14.29
N GLU A 390 -2.21 19.01 13.08
CA GLU A 390 -3.27 19.11 12.07
C GLU A 390 -3.12 17.99 11.06
N ASP A 391 -4.19 17.24 10.82
CA ASP A 391 -4.21 16.19 9.79
C ASP A 391 -4.19 16.82 8.40
N TYR A 392 -3.48 16.20 7.44
CA TYR A 392 -3.44 16.66 6.06
C TYR A 392 -4.84 16.80 5.45
N THR A 393 -5.75 15.89 5.76
CA THR A 393 -7.11 15.88 5.21
C THR A 393 -7.98 17.05 5.72
N ASP A 394 -7.55 17.73 6.77
CA ASP A 394 -8.21 18.92 7.32
C ASP A 394 -7.63 20.24 6.75
N MET A 395 -6.53 20.17 5.96
CA MET A 395 -5.83 21.37 5.49
C MET A 395 -6.51 22.03 4.29
N GLY A 396 -6.50 23.36 4.27
CA GLY A 396 -6.84 24.20 3.12
C GLY A 396 -8.14 23.83 2.40
N ALA A 397 -8.09 23.78 1.07
CA ALA A 397 -9.24 23.44 0.23
C ALA A 397 -9.77 22.01 0.45
N LEU A 398 -8.90 21.07 0.82
CA LEU A 398 -9.29 19.70 1.06
C LEU A 398 -10.22 19.59 2.29
N GLY A 399 -9.91 20.30 3.38
CA GLY A 399 -10.77 20.37 4.56
C GLY A 399 -12.15 21.01 4.27
N GLU A 400 -12.25 21.91 3.30
CA GLU A 400 -13.54 22.48 2.86
C GLU A 400 -14.37 21.45 2.07
N VAL A 401 -13.72 20.64 1.21
CA VAL A 401 -14.36 19.58 0.42
C VAL A 401 -14.90 18.46 1.31
N THR A 402 -14.12 18.04 2.30
CA THR A 402 -14.50 16.97 3.23
C THR A 402 -15.62 17.38 4.20
N ALA A 403 -15.76 18.68 4.48
CA ALA A 403 -16.86 19.20 5.30
C ALA A 403 -18.24 19.07 4.61
N ALA A 404 -18.30 18.85 3.29
CA ALA A 404 -19.52 18.73 2.52
C ALA A 404 -19.89 17.25 2.32
N ALA A 405 -21.18 16.90 2.52
CA ALA A 405 -21.64 15.55 2.23
C ALA A 405 -21.46 15.22 0.73
N GLN A 406 -20.76 14.13 0.44
CA GLN A 406 -20.55 13.67 -0.94
C GLN A 406 -21.80 12.99 -1.51
N PHE A 407 -22.45 12.10 -0.77
CA PHE A 407 -23.75 11.56 -1.15
C PHE A 407 -24.86 12.59 -0.94
N ASP A 408 -25.56 12.95 -2.03
CA ASP A 408 -26.65 13.92 -2.03
C ASP A 408 -27.61 13.62 -3.19
N GLU A 409 -28.73 12.95 -2.89
CA GLU A 409 -29.75 12.56 -3.88
C GLU A 409 -30.28 13.76 -4.70
N ALA A 410 -30.46 14.93 -4.06
CA ALA A 410 -30.98 16.10 -4.74
C ALA A 410 -29.98 16.67 -5.76
N LYS A 411 -28.69 16.74 -5.38
CA LYS A 411 -27.61 17.14 -6.30
C LYS A 411 -27.43 16.13 -7.42
N ALA A 412 -27.46 14.82 -7.11
CA ALA A 412 -27.37 13.77 -8.12
C ALA A 412 -28.41 13.94 -9.21
N LEU A 413 -29.66 14.20 -8.83
CA LEU A 413 -30.77 14.42 -9.77
C LEU A 413 -30.67 15.77 -10.51
N GLU A 414 -30.21 16.83 -9.84
CA GLU A 414 -29.96 18.12 -10.49
C GLU A 414 -28.90 18.01 -11.59
N TYR A 415 -27.75 17.40 -11.27
CA TYR A 415 -26.68 17.18 -12.24
C TYR A 415 -27.09 16.22 -13.35
N LYS A 416 -27.89 15.20 -13.08
CA LYS A 416 -28.47 14.34 -14.11
C LYS A 416 -29.25 15.14 -15.15
N GLU A 417 -30.15 16.04 -14.73
CA GLU A 417 -30.95 16.85 -15.65
C GLU A 417 -30.08 17.77 -16.53
N LEU A 418 -29.03 18.34 -15.95
CA LEU A 418 -28.05 19.14 -16.71
C LEU A 418 -27.28 18.25 -17.70
N ALA A 419 -26.80 17.10 -17.26
CA ALA A 419 -26.06 16.16 -18.08
C ALA A 419 -26.89 15.64 -19.27
N ILE A 420 -28.17 15.29 -19.07
CA ILE A 420 -29.04 14.83 -20.16
C ILE A 420 -29.13 15.87 -21.28
N ALA A 421 -29.29 17.15 -20.93
CA ALA A 421 -29.37 18.22 -21.91
C ALA A 421 -28.07 18.36 -22.73
N GLU A 422 -26.92 18.42 -22.04
CA GLU A 422 -25.61 18.59 -22.65
C GLU A 422 -25.17 17.36 -23.47
N LEU A 423 -25.38 16.15 -22.93
CA LEU A 423 -25.04 14.89 -23.60
C LEU A 423 -25.91 14.63 -24.84
N THR A 424 -27.20 15.03 -24.79
CA THR A 424 -28.06 14.95 -25.97
C THR A 424 -27.54 15.86 -27.10
N GLU A 425 -27.07 17.06 -26.76
CA GLU A 425 -26.45 17.97 -27.73
C GLU A 425 -25.11 17.41 -28.27
N ALA A 426 -24.33 16.75 -27.41
CA ALA A 426 -23.09 16.08 -27.77
C ALA A 426 -23.30 14.78 -28.58
N GLY A 427 -24.53 14.28 -28.70
CA GLY A 427 -24.88 13.11 -29.50
C GLY A 427 -24.76 11.77 -28.75
N ALA A 428 -24.70 11.79 -27.42
CA ALA A 428 -24.77 10.59 -26.59
C ALA A 428 -26.15 9.91 -26.68
N THR A 429 -26.15 8.60 -26.46
CA THR A 429 -27.36 7.78 -26.40
C THR A 429 -27.63 7.31 -24.97
N PHE A 430 -28.88 7.13 -24.60
CA PHE A 430 -29.31 6.68 -23.29
C PHE A 430 -30.01 5.31 -23.36
N PRO A 431 -29.89 4.47 -22.33
CA PRO A 431 -29.00 4.65 -21.18
C PRO A 431 -27.51 4.63 -21.56
N VAL A 432 -26.70 5.36 -20.81
CA VAL A 432 -25.23 5.23 -20.90
C VAL A 432 -24.82 3.94 -20.22
N LYS A 433 -24.15 3.02 -20.94
CA LYS A 433 -23.63 1.79 -20.37
C LYS A 433 -22.37 2.05 -19.54
N ILE A 434 -22.36 1.54 -18.32
CA ILE A 434 -21.26 1.67 -17.37
C ILE A 434 -20.70 0.26 -17.11
N TYR A 435 -19.67 -0.11 -17.85
CA TYR A 435 -18.98 -1.39 -17.65
C TYR A 435 -18.12 -1.36 -16.39
N MET A 436 -18.49 -2.19 -15.39
CA MET A 436 -17.89 -2.22 -14.05
C MET A 436 -17.41 -3.64 -13.71
N PRO A 437 -16.17 -3.99 -14.10
CA PRO A 437 -15.58 -5.28 -13.77
C PRO A 437 -15.07 -5.32 -12.33
N TYR A 438 -15.11 -6.50 -11.70
CA TYR A 438 -14.57 -6.74 -10.36
C TYR A 438 -13.58 -7.92 -10.34
N ASN A 439 -12.71 -7.95 -9.32
CA ASN A 439 -11.79 -9.06 -9.09
C ASN A 439 -12.46 -10.12 -8.20
N PRO A 440 -12.77 -11.32 -8.73
CA PRO A 440 -13.45 -12.36 -7.95
C PRO A 440 -12.56 -13.01 -6.87
N SER A 441 -11.26 -12.64 -6.80
CA SER A 441 -10.37 -13.06 -5.70
C SER A 441 -10.55 -12.23 -4.42
N VAL A 442 -11.26 -11.09 -4.52
CA VAL A 442 -11.51 -10.19 -3.39
C VAL A 442 -12.89 -10.44 -2.83
N THR A 443 -12.95 -10.89 -1.59
CA THR A 443 -14.21 -11.18 -0.89
C THR A 443 -15.07 -9.92 -0.78
N GLY A 444 -16.36 -10.04 -1.07
CA GLY A 444 -17.35 -8.96 -0.94
C GLY A 444 -17.38 -7.96 -2.10
N TRP A 445 -16.44 -8.03 -3.06
CA TRP A 445 -16.40 -7.04 -4.14
C TRP A 445 -17.53 -7.20 -5.16
N ASP A 446 -17.96 -8.42 -5.45
CA ASP A 446 -19.14 -8.69 -6.27
C ASP A 446 -20.45 -8.21 -5.58
N GLU A 447 -20.55 -8.38 -4.26
CA GLU A 447 -21.70 -7.89 -3.48
C GLU A 447 -21.72 -6.35 -3.45
N GLU A 448 -20.59 -5.70 -3.23
CA GLU A 448 -20.46 -4.24 -3.34
C GLU A 448 -20.90 -3.73 -4.72
N CYS A 449 -20.43 -4.35 -5.80
CA CYS A 449 -20.81 -3.97 -7.16
C CYS A 449 -22.34 -4.05 -7.36
N GLN A 450 -23.00 -5.09 -6.83
CA GLN A 450 -24.45 -5.23 -6.89
C GLN A 450 -25.18 -4.14 -6.08
N VAL A 451 -24.66 -3.77 -4.92
CA VAL A 451 -25.21 -2.67 -4.12
C VAL A 451 -25.08 -1.35 -4.87
N VAL A 452 -23.91 -1.08 -5.46
CA VAL A 452 -23.63 0.15 -6.24
C VAL A 452 -24.56 0.23 -7.47
N GLU A 453 -24.74 -0.85 -8.23
CA GLU A 453 -25.66 -0.94 -9.34
C GLU A 453 -27.10 -0.57 -8.89
N GLN A 454 -27.60 -1.29 -7.88
CA GLN A 454 -28.98 -1.11 -7.42
C GLN A 454 -29.27 0.29 -6.91
N GLN A 455 -28.37 0.91 -6.16
CA GLN A 455 -28.57 2.26 -5.63
C GLN A 455 -28.49 3.34 -6.72
N MET A 456 -27.48 3.26 -7.59
CA MET A 456 -27.29 4.26 -8.64
C MET A 456 -28.41 4.20 -9.70
N GLU A 457 -28.74 3.00 -10.18
CA GLU A 457 -29.86 2.82 -11.11
C GLU A 457 -31.21 3.13 -10.46
N GLY A 458 -31.36 2.80 -9.18
CA GLY A 458 -32.57 3.13 -8.41
C GLY A 458 -32.81 4.62 -8.27
N LEU A 459 -31.75 5.42 -8.05
CA LEU A 459 -31.80 6.87 -7.91
C LEU A 459 -31.84 7.58 -9.26
N LEU A 460 -30.89 7.26 -10.14
CA LEU A 460 -30.71 7.97 -11.41
C LEU A 460 -31.62 7.43 -12.52
N GLY A 461 -32.12 6.21 -12.42
CA GLY A 461 -33.00 5.56 -13.37
C GLY A 461 -32.29 4.79 -14.46
N THR A 462 -32.83 3.61 -14.79
CA THR A 462 -32.31 2.71 -15.85
C THR A 462 -32.51 3.24 -17.26
N ASP A 463 -33.20 4.33 -17.43
CA ASP A 463 -33.33 5.10 -18.67
C ASP A 463 -32.14 6.10 -18.87
N TYR A 464 -31.39 6.38 -17.82
CA TYR A 464 -30.22 7.27 -17.86
C TYR A 464 -28.89 6.50 -17.87
N ILE A 465 -28.72 5.52 -16.98
CA ILE A 465 -27.53 4.67 -16.89
C ILE A 465 -27.92 3.19 -16.87
N ASP A 466 -27.00 2.32 -17.32
CA ASP A 466 -27.11 0.86 -17.30
C ASP A 466 -25.75 0.30 -16.83
N ILE A 467 -25.66 -0.13 -15.57
CA ILE A 467 -24.42 -0.63 -14.96
C ILE A 467 -24.30 -2.13 -15.23
N ILE A 468 -23.18 -2.53 -15.82
CA ILE A 468 -22.89 -3.90 -16.25
C ILE A 468 -21.75 -4.46 -15.42
N ILE A 469 -22.08 -5.42 -14.55
CA ILE A 469 -21.12 -6.06 -13.63
C ILE A 469 -20.61 -7.35 -14.25
N GLU A 470 -19.27 -7.52 -14.33
CA GLU A 470 -18.64 -8.75 -14.78
C GLU A 470 -17.42 -9.12 -13.95
N ALA A 471 -17.21 -10.44 -13.76
CA ALA A 471 -16.01 -10.95 -13.11
C ALA A 471 -14.82 -10.88 -14.06
N GLY A 472 -13.75 -10.22 -13.65
CA GLY A 472 -12.46 -10.24 -14.33
C GLY A 472 -11.62 -11.50 -13.98
N PRO A 473 -10.39 -11.60 -14.50
CA PRO A 473 -9.51 -12.72 -14.18
C PRO A 473 -9.02 -12.64 -12.72
N THR A 474 -8.86 -13.79 -12.07
CA THR A 474 -8.32 -13.87 -10.69
C THR A 474 -6.82 -13.57 -10.61
N THR A 475 -6.08 -13.81 -11.68
CA THR A 475 -4.63 -13.51 -11.80
C THR A 475 -4.42 -12.46 -12.89
N GLY A 476 -3.55 -11.49 -12.62
CA GLY A 476 -3.26 -10.41 -13.57
C GLY A 476 -4.42 -9.43 -13.78
N PHE A 477 -5.34 -9.32 -12.82
CA PHE A 477 -6.50 -8.43 -12.90
C PHE A 477 -6.09 -6.97 -13.17
N LEU A 478 -5.04 -6.49 -12.50
CA LEU A 478 -4.52 -5.14 -12.66
C LEU A 478 -4.19 -4.82 -14.13
N ASP A 479 -3.47 -5.71 -14.80
CA ASP A 479 -3.09 -5.52 -16.20
C ASP A 479 -4.27 -5.73 -17.15
N ALA A 480 -5.05 -6.80 -16.92
CA ALA A 480 -6.16 -7.16 -17.82
C ALA A 480 -7.31 -6.14 -17.78
N VAL A 481 -7.54 -5.48 -16.67
CA VAL A 481 -8.65 -4.55 -16.46
C VAL A 481 -8.15 -3.12 -16.39
N ARG A 482 -7.45 -2.75 -15.32
CA ARG A 482 -7.13 -1.35 -15.02
C ARG A 482 -6.11 -0.75 -16.02
N ARG A 483 -4.94 -1.38 -16.17
CA ARG A 483 -3.87 -0.86 -17.05
C ARG A 483 -4.25 -0.90 -18.53
N ASN A 484 -5.07 -1.86 -18.94
CA ASN A 484 -5.56 -1.96 -20.31
C ASN A 484 -6.82 -1.12 -20.58
N GLY A 485 -7.33 -0.36 -19.62
CA GLY A 485 -8.52 0.46 -19.82
C GLY A 485 -9.81 -0.32 -20.10
N ASN A 486 -9.88 -1.57 -19.64
CA ASN A 486 -11.03 -2.45 -19.86
C ASN A 486 -12.11 -2.26 -18.78
N PHE A 487 -12.56 -1.01 -18.57
CA PHE A 487 -13.61 -0.64 -17.63
C PHE A 487 -14.17 0.74 -17.99
N ALA A 488 -15.39 1.06 -17.55
CA ALA A 488 -15.96 2.40 -17.57
C ALA A 488 -15.78 3.07 -16.19
N ILE A 489 -16.28 2.44 -15.13
CA ILE A 489 -15.99 2.79 -13.74
C ILE A 489 -15.42 1.56 -13.05
N HIS A 490 -14.43 1.75 -12.19
CA HIS A 490 -13.79 0.67 -11.49
C HIS A 490 -13.32 1.13 -10.11
N LYS A 491 -13.53 0.32 -9.06
CA LYS A 491 -12.93 0.58 -7.76
C LYS A 491 -11.44 0.29 -7.85
N CYS A 492 -10.66 1.35 -7.85
CA CYS A 492 -9.21 1.30 -7.83
C CYS A 492 -8.69 1.43 -6.40
N ASN A 493 -7.44 1.08 -6.20
CA ASN A 493 -6.74 1.34 -4.95
C ASN A 493 -5.33 1.86 -5.23
N TRP A 494 -4.83 2.58 -4.25
CA TRP A 494 -3.45 3.04 -4.20
C TRP A 494 -2.90 2.85 -2.80
N GLY A 495 -1.70 2.29 -2.68
CA GLY A 495 -0.94 2.22 -1.45
C GLY A 495 0.20 3.24 -1.49
N PRO A 496 0.50 3.93 -0.40
CA PRO A 496 1.55 4.95 -0.41
C PRO A 496 2.93 4.31 -0.49
N ASP A 497 3.78 4.87 -1.35
CA ASP A 497 5.14 4.38 -1.56
C ASP A 497 6.13 5.02 -0.59
N TYR A 498 5.82 6.24 -0.09
CA TYR A 498 6.65 7.05 0.79
C TYR A 498 5.80 8.03 1.63
N ALA A 499 6.40 8.63 2.65
CA ALA A 499 5.73 9.49 3.64
C ALA A 499 5.54 10.94 3.15
N ASP A 500 4.75 11.16 2.09
CA ASP A 500 4.40 12.52 1.59
C ASP A 500 3.08 12.45 0.81
N PRO A 501 2.19 13.46 0.86
CA PRO A 501 0.93 13.48 0.12
C PRO A 501 1.09 13.30 -1.39
N ASN A 502 2.25 13.66 -1.94
CA ASN A 502 2.55 13.47 -3.36
C ASN A 502 2.30 12.03 -3.83
N THR A 503 2.53 11.02 -2.97
CA THR A 503 2.30 9.62 -3.35
C THR A 503 0.85 9.35 -3.79
N TYR A 504 -0.13 10.08 -3.28
CA TYR A 504 -1.54 9.94 -3.64
C TYR A 504 -1.96 10.80 -4.83
N THR A 505 -1.11 11.75 -5.27
CA THR A 505 -1.32 12.49 -6.52
C THR A 505 -0.76 11.78 -7.74
N ASP A 506 0.27 10.95 -7.55
CA ASP A 506 0.98 10.24 -8.61
C ASP A 506 0.08 9.42 -9.55
N PRO A 507 -0.94 8.66 -9.07
CA PRO A 507 -1.82 7.90 -9.94
C PRO A 507 -2.58 8.72 -10.96
N PHE A 508 -2.77 10.01 -10.71
CA PHE A 508 -3.55 10.94 -11.51
C PHE A 508 -2.69 11.90 -12.33
N TYR A 509 -1.38 11.89 -12.12
CA TYR A 509 -0.42 12.74 -12.80
C TYR A 509 0.23 11.98 -13.96
N ASP A 510 0.23 12.55 -15.14
CA ASP A 510 0.81 12.18 -16.44
C ASP A 510 0.67 10.72 -16.95
N GLY A 511 0.08 9.81 -16.22
CA GLY A 511 -0.24 8.43 -16.65
C GLY A 511 0.91 7.45 -16.62
N THR A 512 2.02 7.76 -15.99
CA THR A 512 3.18 6.88 -15.88
C THR A 512 2.92 5.67 -15.00
N TYR A 513 2.02 5.80 -14.02
CA TYR A 513 1.73 4.73 -13.08
C TYR A 513 0.63 3.78 -13.55
N ASN A 514 -0.32 3.49 -12.67
CA ASN A 514 -1.31 2.45 -12.85
C ASN A 514 -2.59 2.91 -13.55
N GLN A 515 -2.70 4.20 -13.90
CA GLN A 515 -3.93 4.78 -14.42
C GLN A 515 -3.68 5.71 -15.62
N PRO A 516 -3.02 5.22 -16.69
CA PRO A 516 -2.70 6.02 -17.87
C PRO A 516 -3.96 6.56 -18.57
N GLN A 517 -5.11 5.87 -18.45
CA GLN A 517 -6.38 6.28 -19.03
C GLN A 517 -6.90 7.59 -18.40
N MET A 518 -6.67 7.78 -17.10
CA MET A 518 -7.02 9.01 -16.40
C MET A 518 -6.11 10.16 -16.84
N ALA A 519 -4.83 9.91 -16.98
CA ALA A 519 -3.86 10.90 -17.43
C ALA A 519 -4.11 11.35 -18.88
N LEU A 520 -4.60 10.51 -19.77
CA LEU A 520 -4.93 10.89 -21.15
C LEU A 520 -6.01 11.97 -21.22
N TYR A 521 -7.00 11.94 -20.32
CA TYR A 521 -7.93 13.05 -20.17
C TYR A 521 -7.18 14.34 -19.80
N TYR A 522 -6.19 14.22 -18.98
CA TYR A 522 -5.40 15.32 -18.47
C TYR A 522 -4.47 15.96 -19.50
N ASN A 523 -4.32 15.46 -20.67
CA ASN A 523 -3.67 16.10 -21.80
C ASN A 523 -4.62 16.96 -22.65
N ASN A 524 -5.83 17.22 -22.18
CA ASN A 524 -6.81 18.08 -22.82
C ASN A 524 -6.58 19.54 -22.36
N GLU A 525 -6.49 20.49 -23.30
CA GLU A 525 -6.05 21.88 -23.06
C GLU A 525 -6.91 22.68 -22.05
N GLU A 526 -8.07 22.18 -21.62
CA GLU A 526 -9.06 22.95 -20.84
C GLU A 526 -9.15 22.63 -19.34
N GLY A 527 -8.66 21.53 -18.82
CA GLY A 527 -8.84 21.20 -17.38
C GLY A 527 -7.62 20.60 -16.71
N VAL A 528 -6.80 19.93 -17.46
CA VAL A 528 -5.70 19.14 -16.93
C VAL A 528 -4.43 19.91 -16.72
N SER A 529 -4.23 20.95 -17.51
CA SER A 529 -3.14 21.89 -17.26
C SER A 529 -3.26 22.53 -15.87
N GLU A 530 -4.47 22.63 -15.30
CA GLU A 530 -4.70 23.16 -13.96
C GLU A 530 -4.27 22.18 -12.89
N TYR A 531 -4.72 20.91 -12.95
CA TYR A 531 -4.30 19.89 -12.00
C TYR A 531 -2.79 19.66 -12.00
N TYR A 532 -2.18 19.52 -13.18
CA TYR A 532 -0.74 19.35 -13.28
C TYR A 532 0.02 20.55 -12.75
N ALA A 533 -0.46 21.75 -13.02
CA ALA A 533 0.15 22.96 -12.49
C ALA A 533 0.07 23.03 -10.96
N LEU A 534 -1.03 22.56 -10.35
CA LEU A 534 -1.17 22.47 -8.89
C LEU A 534 -0.17 21.46 -8.31
N VAL A 535 -0.08 20.26 -8.89
CA VAL A 535 0.87 19.23 -8.45
C VAL A 535 2.32 19.70 -8.62
N ASP A 536 2.66 20.30 -9.77
CA ASP A 536 4.01 20.81 -10.02
C ASP A 536 4.38 21.94 -9.04
N ALA A 537 3.42 22.82 -8.73
CA ALA A 537 3.63 23.88 -7.74
C ALA A 537 3.88 23.30 -6.34
N ALA A 538 3.11 22.27 -5.94
CA ALA A 538 3.29 21.59 -4.66
C ALA A 538 4.64 20.87 -4.58
N ARG A 539 5.04 20.15 -5.63
CA ARG A 539 6.34 19.46 -5.76
C ARG A 539 7.52 20.42 -5.66
N ALA A 540 7.38 21.63 -6.17
CA ALA A 540 8.43 22.65 -6.13
C ALA A 540 8.69 23.22 -4.73
N ILE A 541 7.78 23.03 -3.77
CA ILE A 541 7.96 23.47 -2.38
C ILE A 541 8.71 22.37 -1.62
N THR A 542 9.97 22.65 -1.24
CA THR A 542 10.86 21.67 -0.62
C THR A 542 11.38 22.05 0.78
N ASP A 543 11.17 23.32 1.19
CA ASP A 543 11.70 23.90 2.42
C ASP A 543 10.61 24.40 3.40
N ASP A 544 9.34 24.27 3.04
CA ASP A 544 8.17 24.63 3.86
C ASP A 544 7.11 23.52 3.76
N LEU A 545 7.10 22.60 4.73
CA LEU A 545 6.18 21.45 4.72
C LEU A 545 4.71 21.89 4.85
N GLN A 546 4.40 22.96 5.58
CA GLN A 546 3.03 23.47 5.70
C GLN A 546 2.53 23.94 4.34
N ALA A 547 3.28 24.82 3.68
CA ALA A 547 2.93 25.32 2.36
C ALA A 547 2.87 24.17 1.31
N ARG A 548 3.75 23.17 1.44
CA ARG A 548 3.74 22.00 0.56
C ARG A 548 2.46 21.16 0.73
N TYR A 549 2.07 20.86 1.97
CA TYR A 549 0.88 20.06 2.25
C TYR A 549 -0.39 20.81 1.84
N GLU A 550 -0.49 22.12 2.13
CA GLU A 550 -1.61 22.96 1.67
C GLU A 550 -1.73 22.97 0.14
N ALA A 551 -0.61 23.00 -0.58
CA ALA A 551 -0.61 22.97 -2.04
C ALA A 551 -1.03 21.59 -2.60
N PHE A 552 -0.63 20.48 -1.99
CA PHE A 552 -1.14 19.16 -2.36
C PHE A 552 -2.62 19.00 -2.00
N ALA A 553 -3.08 19.56 -0.88
CA ALA A 553 -4.48 19.57 -0.50
C ALA A 553 -5.35 20.32 -1.53
N GLU A 554 -4.85 21.40 -2.12
CA GLU A 554 -5.52 22.10 -3.24
C GLU A 554 -5.61 21.23 -4.50
N ALA A 555 -4.54 20.50 -4.83
CA ALA A 555 -4.54 19.60 -5.99
C ALA A 555 -5.50 18.40 -5.79
N GLU A 556 -5.55 17.83 -4.60
CA GLU A 556 -6.47 16.72 -4.29
C GLU A 556 -7.94 17.19 -4.27
N ALA A 557 -8.20 18.35 -3.66
CA ALA A 557 -9.54 18.97 -3.66
C ALA A 557 -10.06 19.19 -5.08
N PHE A 558 -9.20 19.64 -6.01
CA PHE A 558 -9.54 19.82 -7.43
C PHE A 558 -10.09 18.52 -8.06
N LEU A 559 -9.45 17.37 -7.82
CA LEU A 559 -9.90 16.09 -8.36
C LEU A 559 -11.30 15.70 -7.84
N ILE A 560 -11.56 15.97 -6.56
CA ILE A 560 -12.83 15.63 -5.92
C ILE A 560 -13.94 16.59 -6.36
N GLU A 561 -13.69 17.90 -6.34
CA GLU A 561 -14.67 18.93 -6.72
C GLU A 561 -15.16 18.80 -8.17
N HIS A 562 -14.26 18.39 -9.09
CA HIS A 562 -14.59 18.15 -10.49
C HIS A 562 -15.05 16.71 -10.79
N ALA A 563 -15.23 15.90 -9.74
CA ALA A 563 -15.66 14.51 -9.81
C ALA A 563 -14.81 13.68 -10.81
N PHE A 564 -13.49 13.85 -10.81
CA PHE A 564 -12.58 12.98 -11.56
C PHE A 564 -12.41 11.61 -10.89
N VAL A 565 -12.70 11.55 -9.60
CA VAL A 565 -12.60 10.39 -8.76
C VAL A 565 -13.68 10.46 -7.68
N ILE A 566 -14.16 9.31 -7.20
CA ILE A 566 -15.06 9.22 -6.04
C ILE A 566 -14.28 8.55 -4.92
N PRO A 567 -13.81 9.26 -3.89
CA PRO A 567 -13.16 8.66 -2.72
C PRO A 567 -14.09 7.63 -2.07
N PHE A 568 -13.52 6.53 -1.58
CA PHE A 568 -14.31 5.49 -0.91
C PHE A 568 -13.86 5.27 0.53
N GLY A 569 -12.64 4.77 0.72
CA GLY A 569 -12.18 4.45 2.06
C GLY A 569 -11.00 3.48 2.08
N PHE A 570 -10.78 2.79 3.18
CA PHE A 570 -9.74 1.75 3.29
C PHE A 570 -10.05 0.48 2.48
N GLY A 571 -11.27 0.30 2.02
CA GLY A 571 -11.68 -0.80 1.13
C GLY A 571 -11.75 -2.18 1.76
N SER A 572 -11.38 -2.32 3.03
CA SER A 572 -11.48 -3.55 3.80
C SER A 572 -11.69 -3.22 5.27
N GLY A 573 -12.42 -4.07 5.92
CA GLY A 573 -12.71 -4.05 7.36
C GLY A 573 -13.02 -5.48 7.79
N GLY A 574 -13.87 -5.64 8.80
CA GLY A 574 -14.35 -6.94 9.26
C GLY A 574 -13.34 -7.68 10.12
N TYR A 575 -13.33 -8.99 10.01
CA TYR A 575 -12.60 -9.90 10.90
C TYR A 575 -11.65 -10.82 10.15
N ASP A 576 -10.56 -11.20 10.81
CA ASP A 576 -9.71 -12.30 10.39
C ASP A 576 -9.54 -13.32 11.53
N ALA A 577 -9.24 -14.56 11.14
CA ALA A 577 -8.74 -15.59 12.01
C ALA A 577 -7.26 -15.76 11.70
N ASN A 578 -6.37 -15.36 12.60
CA ASN A 578 -4.93 -15.36 12.32
C ASN A 578 -4.12 -15.64 13.59
N ARG A 579 -3.10 -16.48 13.45
CA ARG A 579 -2.18 -16.83 14.54
C ARG A 579 -0.98 -15.89 14.66
N LEU A 580 -0.84 -14.91 13.77
CA LEU A 580 0.14 -13.83 13.90
C LEU A 580 -0.42 -12.71 14.78
N ASN A 581 0.45 -12.07 15.56
CA ASN A 581 0.09 -10.84 16.27
C ASN A 581 0.35 -9.63 15.37
N PRO A 582 -0.67 -8.85 14.98
CA PRO A 582 -0.51 -7.74 14.03
C PRO A 582 0.29 -6.57 14.60
N PHE A 583 0.54 -6.52 15.91
CA PHE A 583 1.31 -5.46 16.57
C PHE A 583 2.79 -5.82 16.76
N GLU A 584 3.22 -7.01 16.30
CA GLU A 584 4.63 -7.43 16.27
C GLU A 584 5.29 -7.24 14.90
N SER A 585 4.49 -7.10 13.83
CA SER A 585 5.01 -6.84 12.49
C SER A 585 5.69 -5.48 12.40
N GLN A 586 6.60 -5.34 11.46
CA GLN A 586 7.10 -4.03 11.04
C GLN A 586 5.92 -3.13 10.67
N TYR A 587 6.00 -1.87 11.03
CA TYR A 587 4.94 -0.92 10.77
C TYR A 587 5.48 0.33 10.08
N ALA A 588 4.92 0.63 8.93
CA ALA A 588 4.94 1.95 8.32
C ALA A 588 3.62 2.13 7.55
N PRO A 589 3.07 3.34 7.51
CA PRO A 589 1.85 3.60 6.73
C PRO A 589 2.09 3.60 5.21
N PHE A 590 3.26 3.17 4.77
CA PHE A 590 3.72 3.19 3.36
C PHE A 590 4.74 2.07 3.09
N GLY A 591 5.05 1.88 1.81
CA GLY A 591 6.09 0.95 1.36
C GLY A 591 5.73 -0.52 1.58
N LEU A 592 6.72 -1.34 1.92
CA LEU A 592 6.60 -2.81 1.97
C LEU A 592 6.60 -3.39 3.39
N SER A 593 6.58 -2.56 4.42
CA SER A 593 6.75 -3.03 5.82
C SER A 593 5.68 -4.02 6.25
N GLY A 594 4.43 -3.81 5.83
CA GLY A 594 3.30 -4.69 6.15
C GLY A 594 3.37 -6.09 5.52
N GLU A 595 4.19 -6.27 4.48
CA GLU A 595 4.36 -7.55 3.78
C GLU A 595 5.44 -8.45 4.44
N ARG A 596 6.16 -7.95 5.44
CA ARG A 596 7.31 -8.63 6.04
C ARG A 596 6.91 -9.54 7.19
N TYR A 597 7.43 -10.77 7.21
CA TYR A 597 7.25 -11.72 8.32
C TYR A 597 8.36 -11.63 9.39
N LYS A 598 9.47 -10.94 9.12
CA LYS A 598 10.54 -10.72 10.10
C LYS A 598 9.97 -10.06 11.36
N GLY A 599 10.32 -10.56 12.54
CA GLY A 599 9.84 -10.09 13.84
C GLY A 599 8.53 -10.72 14.31
N GLN A 600 7.77 -11.39 13.43
CA GLN A 600 6.49 -12.01 13.78
C GLN A 600 6.66 -13.43 14.31
N LYS A 601 5.70 -13.86 15.15
CA LYS A 601 5.60 -15.20 15.72
C LYS A 601 4.24 -15.82 15.44
N VAL A 602 4.20 -17.13 15.24
CA VAL A 602 2.95 -17.90 15.07
C VAL A 602 2.51 -18.44 16.41
N TYR A 603 1.47 -17.88 17.00
CA TYR A 603 0.96 -18.28 18.31
C TYR A 603 0.07 -19.51 18.21
N GLU A 604 0.20 -20.46 19.16
CA GLU A 604 -0.69 -21.63 19.23
C GLU A 604 -2.13 -21.23 19.60
N VAL A 605 -2.28 -20.19 20.43
CA VAL A 605 -3.57 -19.60 20.76
C VAL A 605 -3.69 -18.27 19.99
N PRO A 606 -4.66 -18.13 19.10
CA PRO A 606 -4.85 -16.88 18.34
C PRO A 606 -5.28 -15.75 19.28
N MET A 607 -5.02 -14.51 18.87
CA MET A 607 -5.52 -13.32 19.53
C MET A 607 -7.04 -13.20 19.25
N ASN A 608 -7.84 -13.07 20.30
CA ASN A 608 -9.27 -12.79 20.19
C ASN A 608 -9.54 -11.28 20.09
N THR A 609 -10.81 -10.90 19.99
CA THR A 609 -11.24 -9.50 19.83
C THR A 609 -10.87 -8.63 21.05
N ASP A 610 -11.02 -9.12 22.28
CA ASP A 610 -10.71 -8.36 23.49
C ASP A 610 -9.18 -8.16 23.61
N ASP A 611 -8.39 -9.21 23.39
CA ASP A 611 -6.93 -9.16 23.37
C ASP A 611 -6.42 -8.21 22.28
N TYR A 612 -7.11 -8.16 21.14
CA TYR A 612 -6.77 -7.24 20.03
C TYR A 612 -6.87 -5.78 20.46
N PHE A 613 -7.99 -5.38 21.07
CA PHE A 613 -8.17 -3.99 21.51
C PHE A 613 -7.21 -3.62 22.64
N GLU A 614 -6.93 -4.53 23.58
CA GLU A 614 -5.93 -4.32 24.63
C GLU A 614 -4.52 -4.12 24.04
N ALA A 615 -4.15 -4.94 23.05
CA ALA A 615 -2.86 -4.83 22.36
C ALA A 615 -2.77 -3.54 21.48
N MET A 616 -3.87 -3.12 20.86
CA MET A 616 -3.96 -1.89 20.10
C MET A 616 -3.76 -0.67 21.01
N ASP A 617 -4.50 -0.59 22.11
CA ASP A 617 -4.36 0.51 23.10
C ASP A 617 -2.93 0.60 23.63
N ALA A 618 -2.31 -0.56 23.95
CA ALA A 618 -0.93 -0.61 24.40
C ALA A 618 0.07 -0.12 23.33
N TRP A 619 -0.12 -0.54 22.08
CA TRP A 619 0.71 -0.15 20.95
C TRP A 619 0.60 1.35 20.64
N GLU A 620 -0.61 1.92 20.67
CA GLU A 620 -0.84 3.36 20.49
C GLU A 620 -0.20 4.16 21.61
N ALA A 621 -0.32 3.70 22.86
CA ALA A 621 0.31 4.37 24.01
C ALA A 621 1.86 4.35 23.91
N GLU A 622 2.47 3.26 23.45
CA GLU A 622 3.92 3.18 23.22
C GLU A 622 4.36 4.18 22.14
N ARG A 623 3.64 4.26 21.01
CA ARG A 623 3.93 5.23 19.93
C ARG A 623 3.79 6.67 20.39
N ALA A 624 2.71 6.98 21.10
CA ALA A 624 2.52 8.32 21.67
C ALA A 624 3.63 8.70 22.64
N ALA A 625 4.15 7.74 23.42
CA ALA A 625 5.27 7.97 24.32
C ALA A 625 6.60 8.23 23.59
N LEU A 626 6.81 7.65 22.41
CA LEU A 626 7.98 7.94 21.56
C LEU A 626 7.86 9.34 20.95
N ALA A 627 6.75 9.68 20.34
CA ALA A 627 6.52 11.01 19.76
C ALA A 627 6.71 12.15 20.79
N ALA A 628 6.27 11.94 22.05
CA ALA A 628 6.48 12.92 23.14
C ALA A 628 7.94 13.07 23.59
N GLN A 629 8.87 12.20 23.17
CA GLN A 629 10.30 12.30 23.48
C GLN A 629 11.07 13.08 22.39
N GLU A 630 10.48 13.23 21.21
CA GLU A 630 11.07 13.96 20.08
C GLU A 630 10.69 15.45 20.07
N GLU A 631 9.62 15.87 20.79
CA GLU A 631 9.26 17.27 21.06
C GLU A 631 10.17 17.90 22.15
#